data_a6ac90086f1140b313e4b82ff9d9ec74
#
_entry.id   a6ac90086f1140b313e4b82ff9d9ec74
#
_cell.length_a   1.000
_cell.length_b   1.000
_cell.length_c   1.000
_cell.angle_alpha   90.00
_cell.angle_beta   90.00
_cell.angle_gamma   90.00
#
_symmetry.space_group_name_H-M   'P 1'
#
loop_
_entity.id
_entity.type
_entity.pdbx_description
1 polymer ?
#
loop_
_entity_poly.entity_id
_entity_poly.type
_entity_poly.pdbx_seq_one_letter_code
_entity_poly.pdbx_strand_id
1 'polypeptide(L)'
;MRFKLKIVLHGKSLRIRLKEHGSVGIWSEVNYDSTRFDMQSDFKYNRPQKPGWTGGDDGKRIYKLTPLQRGFAIFSIDYIYRGKIVDKYYYITITI
;
A
#
# COMPACT_ATOMS: atom_id res chain seq x y z
N MET A 1 5.67 6.47 14.51
CA MET A 1 6.41 6.39 13.23
C MET A 1 7.07 5.02 13.14
N ARG A 2 6.84 4.30 12.07
CA ARG A 2 7.34 2.94 11.90
C ARG A 2 8.17 2.85 10.63
N PHE A 3 9.30 2.16 10.73
CA PHE A 3 10.23 1.95 9.62
C PHE A 3 10.39 0.47 9.35
N LYS A 4 10.41 0.10 8.08
CA LYS A 4 10.73 -1.27 7.64
C LYS A 4 11.79 -1.22 6.56
N LEU A 5 12.78 -2.09 6.67
CA LEU A 5 13.82 -2.25 5.66
C LEU A 5 13.46 -3.42 4.76
N LYS A 6 13.52 -3.21 3.43
CA LYS A 6 13.27 -4.24 2.44
C LYS A 6 14.41 -4.28 1.43
N ILE A 7 14.91 -5.48 1.17
CA ILE A 7 15.91 -5.73 0.12
C ILE A 7 15.19 -6.35 -1.06
N VAL A 8 15.33 -5.75 -2.24
CA VAL A 8 14.63 -6.16 -3.46
C VAL A 8 15.65 -6.42 -4.56
N LEU A 9 15.51 -7.54 -5.27
CA LEU A 9 16.30 -7.80 -6.47
C LEU A 9 15.77 -6.95 -7.62
N HIS A 10 16.68 -6.36 -8.39
CA HIS A 10 16.31 -5.57 -9.56
C HIS A 10 15.44 -6.40 -10.53
N GLY A 11 14.35 -5.83 -10.98
CA GLY A 11 13.36 -6.53 -11.81
C GLY A 11 12.28 -7.24 -11.03
N LYS A 12 12.37 -7.31 -9.70
CA LYS A 12 11.33 -7.86 -8.85
C LYS A 12 10.50 -6.75 -8.22
N SER A 13 9.31 -7.11 -7.74
CA SER A 13 8.38 -6.17 -7.13
C SER A 13 8.19 -6.47 -5.66
N LEU A 14 7.94 -5.40 -4.90
CA LEU A 14 7.56 -5.48 -3.50
C LEU A 14 6.04 -5.37 -3.40
N ARG A 15 5.39 -6.30 -2.71
CA ARG A 15 3.96 -6.29 -2.49
C ARG A 15 3.67 -6.02 -1.02
N ILE A 16 2.78 -5.07 -0.77
CA ILE A 16 2.37 -4.70 0.58
C ILE A 16 0.86 -4.83 0.66
N ARG A 17 0.39 -5.59 1.65
CA ARG A 17 -1.02 -5.85 1.88
C ARG A 17 -1.47 -5.14 3.14
N LEU A 18 -2.54 -4.38 3.02
CA LEU A 18 -3.10 -3.60 4.12
C LEU A 18 -4.61 -3.84 4.20
N LYS A 19 -5.11 -3.97 5.43
CA LYS A 19 -6.55 -4.04 5.66
C LYS A 19 -7.16 -2.65 5.56
N GLU A 20 -8.24 -2.53 4.80
CA GLU A 20 -9.02 -1.31 4.68
C GLU A 20 -10.46 -1.59 5.03
N HIS A 21 -11.10 -0.63 5.72
CA HIS A 21 -12.49 -0.70 6.12
C HIS A 21 -13.22 0.54 5.64
N GLY A 22 -13.61 0.54 4.35
CA GLY A 22 -14.26 1.69 3.73
C GLY A 22 -15.55 2.11 4.42
N SER A 23 -16.31 1.15 4.95
CA SER A 23 -17.56 1.42 5.65
C SER A 23 -17.39 2.26 6.92
N VAL A 24 -16.24 2.22 7.55
CA VAL A 24 -15.91 3.03 8.73
C VAL A 24 -14.92 4.16 8.42
N GLY A 25 -14.62 4.37 7.14
CA GLY A 25 -13.76 5.48 6.69
C GLY A 25 -12.27 5.25 6.90
N ILE A 26 -11.83 3.99 6.88
CA ILE A 26 -10.40 3.64 6.99
C ILE A 26 -9.88 3.24 5.62
N TRP A 27 -8.89 3.98 5.12
CA TRP A 27 -8.19 3.66 3.88
C TRP A 27 -6.71 3.98 3.98
N SER A 28 -5.97 3.65 2.94
CA SER A 28 -4.55 3.91 2.88
C SER A 28 -4.18 4.68 1.61
N GLU A 29 -3.07 5.39 1.68
CA GLU A 29 -2.46 6.06 0.53
C GLU A 29 -0.95 5.80 0.55
N VAL A 30 -0.38 5.61 -0.63
CA VAL A 30 1.06 5.44 -0.77
C VAL A 30 1.69 6.70 -1.33
N ASN A 31 2.78 7.14 -0.69
CA ASN A 31 3.58 8.28 -1.13
C ASN A 31 4.91 7.74 -1.64
N TYR A 32 5.18 7.90 -2.92
CA TYR A 32 6.37 7.37 -3.56
C TYR A 32 6.85 8.32 -4.66
N ASP A 33 8.12 8.19 -4.99
CA ASP A 33 8.71 8.91 -6.12
C ASP A 33 8.51 8.08 -7.39
N SER A 34 7.73 8.60 -8.33
CA SER A 34 7.42 7.91 -9.59
C SER A 34 8.63 7.76 -10.51
N THR A 35 9.72 8.47 -10.25
CA THR A 35 10.99 8.27 -10.96
C THR A 35 11.79 7.09 -10.41
N ARG A 36 11.45 6.62 -9.21
CA ARG A 36 12.14 5.52 -8.52
C ARG A 36 11.34 4.23 -8.50
N PHE A 37 10.02 4.33 -8.53
CA PHE A 37 9.12 3.18 -8.45
C PHE A 37 8.03 3.27 -9.51
N ASP A 38 7.69 2.13 -10.08
CA ASP A 38 6.39 1.90 -10.69
C ASP A 38 5.45 1.34 -9.63
N MET A 39 4.24 1.85 -9.56
CA MET A 39 3.28 1.43 -8.55
C MET A 39 1.96 1.02 -9.17
N GLN A 40 1.47 -0.13 -8.75
CA GLN A 40 0.14 -0.62 -9.06
C GLN A 40 -0.59 -0.92 -7.76
N SER A 41 -1.89 -0.69 -7.73
CA SER A 41 -2.70 -1.02 -6.57
C SER A 41 -3.91 -1.83 -6.99
N ASP A 42 -4.33 -2.72 -6.10
CA ASP A 42 -5.51 -3.54 -6.26
C ASP A 42 -6.24 -3.63 -4.92
N PHE A 43 -7.55 -3.85 -4.98
CA PHE A 43 -8.36 -4.01 -3.78
C PHE A 43 -9.15 -5.29 -3.87
N LYS A 44 -9.02 -6.15 -2.85
CA LYS A 44 -9.75 -7.40 -2.76
C LYS A 44 -10.72 -7.36 -1.60
N TYR A 45 -12.00 -7.55 -1.89
CA TYR A 45 -13.03 -7.64 -0.87
C TYR A 45 -12.87 -8.90 -0.03
N ASN A 46 -13.16 -8.81 1.26
CA ASN A 46 -13.16 -9.97 2.16
C ASN A 46 -14.25 -10.96 1.81
N ARG A 47 -15.34 -10.49 1.18
CA ARG A 47 -16.48 -11.32 0.78
C ARG A 47 -16.87 -11.00 -0.65
N PRO A 48 -17.39 -11.98 -1.41
CA PRO A 48 -17.96 -11.70 -2.70
C PRO A 48 -19.10 -10.69 -2.58
N GLN A 49 -19.13 -9.70 -3.47
CA GLN A 49 -20.23 -8.74 -3.53
C GLN A 49 -21.46 -9.43 -4.12
N LYS A 50 -22.58 -9.38 -3.42
CA LYS A 50 -23.87 -9.93 -3.89
C LYS A 50 -24.79 -8.79 -4.31
N PRO A 51 -25.67 -8.99 -5.32
CA PRO A 51 -26.69 -8.03 -5.64
C PRO A 51 -27.53 -7.69 -4.40
N GLY A 52 -27.73 -6.40 -4.14
CA GLY A 52 -28.46 -5.93 -2.97
C GLY A 52 -27.64 -5.94 -1.67
N TRP A 53 -26.38 -6.29 -1.70
CA TRP A 53 -25.51 -6.24 -0.53
C TRP A 53 -25.24 -4.78 -0.14
N THR A 54 -25.55 -4.47 1.13
CA THR A 54 -25.31 -3.13 1.68
C THR A 54 -24.19 -3.12 2.74
N GLY A 55 -23.42 -4.21 2.84
CA GLY A 55 -22.28 -4.30 3.74
C GLY A 55 -21.16 -3.38 3.32
N GLY A 56 -20.24 -3.11 4.22
CA GLY A 56 -19.14 -2.21 3.99
C GLY A 56 -18.10 -2.73 3.01
N ASP A 57 -17.24 -1.82 2.59
CA ASP A 57 -16.16 -2.09 1.63
C ASP A 57 -14.91 -2.61 2.35
N ASP A 58 -15.10 -3.63 3.20
CA ASP A 58 -13.99 -4.23 3.94
C ASP A 58 -13.20 -5.14 3.02
N GLY A 59 -11.89 -4.97 3.02
CA GLY A 59 -11.03 -5.75 2.17
C GLY A 59 -9.55 -5.51 2.41
N LYS A 60 -8.76 -5.91 1.45
CA LYS A 60 -7.31 -5.74 1.47
C LYS A 60 -6.86 -4.90 0.29
N ARG A 61 -6.13 -3.84 0.58
CA ARG A 61 -5.42 -3.06 -0.43
C ARG A 61 -4.06 -3.71 -0.66
N ILE A 62 -3.71 -3.95 -1.91
CA ILE A 62 -2.42 -4.52 -2.28
C ILE A 62 -1.70 -3.48 -3.11
N TYR A 63 -0.54 -3.03 -2.62
CA TYR A 63 0.34 -2.15 -3.37
C TYR A 63 1.49 -2.98 -3.92
N LYS A 64 1.73 -2.85 -5.22
CA LYS A 64 2.86 -3.47 -5.90
C LYS A 64 3.80 -2.36 -6.34
N LEU A 65 4.97 -2.30 -5.72
CA LEU A 65 5.98 -1.31 -6.03
C LEU A 65 7.17 -2.01 -6.69
N THR A 66 7.51 -1.59 -7.90
CA THR A 66 8.61 -2.14 -8.67
C THR A 66 9.71 -1.08 -8.75
N PRO A 67 10.88 -1.32 -8.14
CA PRO A 67 11.99 -0.38 -8.25
C PRO A 67 12.44 -0.24 -9.71
N LEU A 68 12.58 1.01 -10.16
CA LEU A 68 13.04 1.32 -11.51
C LEU A 68 14.55 1.44 -11.61
N GLN A 69 15.24 1.60 -10.47
CA GLN A 69 16.68 1.78 -10.38
C GLN A 69 17.22 0.96 -9.22
N ARG A 70 18.49 0.54 -9.37
CA ARG A 70 19.22 -0.05 -8.25
C ARG A 70 19.59 1.02 -7.25
N GLY A 71 19.82 0.60 -5.99
CA GLY A 71 20.25 1.49 -4.94
C GLY A 71 19.18 1.72 -3.89
N PHE A 72 19.28 2.83 -3.22
CA PHE A 72 18.49 3.16 -2.04
C PHE A 72 17.31 4.05 -2.43
N ALA A 73 16.12 3.73 -1.91
CA ALA A 73 14.94 4.56 -2.09
C ALA A 73 13.98 4.40 -0.90
N ILE A 74 13.10 5.37 -0.72
CA ILE A 74 12.14 5.39 0.38
C ILE A 74 10.75 5.67 -0.20
N PHE A 75 9.75 4.96 0.34
CA PHE A 75 8.35 5.34 0.17
C PHE A 75 7.62 5.21 1.50
N SER A 76 6.44 5.81 1.60
CA SER A 76 5.64 5.73 2.83
C SER A 76 4.20 5.39 2.51
N ILE A 77 3.52 4.79 3.50
CA ILE A 77 2.10 4.51 3.42
C ILE A 77 1.42 5.16 4.60
N ASP A 78 0.39 5.97 4.31
CA ASP A 78 -0.44 6.62 5.30
C ASP A 78 -1.72 5.82 5.49
N TYR A 79 -2.06 5.52 6.75
CA TYR A 79 -3.39 5.09 7.13
C TYR A 79 -4.22 6.30 7.49
N ILE A 80 -5.40 6.40 6.89
CA ILE A 80 -6.27 7.56 7.02
C ILE A 80 -7.59 7.10 7.61
N TYR A 81 -8.04 7.79 8.66
CA TYR A 81 -9.33 7.58 9.27
C TYR A 81 -10.12 8.87 9.28
N ARG A 82 -11.25 8.88 8.60
CA ARG A 82 -12.15 10.04 8.46
C ARG A 82 -11.40 11.30 8.05
N GLY A 83 -10.51 11.17 7.05
CA GLY A 83 -9.75 12.29 6.49
C GLY A 83 -8.51 12.70 7.27
N LYS A 84 -8.16 11.98 8.34
CA LYS A 84 -6.97 12.28 9.15
C LYS A 84 -5.98 11.14 9.11
N ILE A 85 -4.69 11.46 8.97
CA ILE A 85 -3.62 10.46 9.03
C ILE A 85 -3.49 10.00 10.48
N VAL A 86 -3.77 8.72 10.73
CA VAL A 86 -3.69 8.13 12.06
C VAL A 86 -2.46 7.27 12.26
N ASP A 87 -1.81 6.83 11.17
CA ASP A 87 -0.57 6.08 11.24
C ASP A 87 0.22 6.27 9.95
N LYS A 88 1.53 6.14 10.03
CA LYS A 88 2.42 6.27 8.87
C LYS A 88 3.52 5.21 8.96
N TYR A 89 3.71 4.49 7.86
CA TYR A 89 4.76 3.47 7.73
C TYR A 89 5.76 3.92 6.68
N TYR A 90 7.04 3.96 7.03
CA TYR A 90 8.12 4.24 6.09
C TYR A 90 8.78 2.93 5.68
N TYR A 91 9.00 2.78 4.39
CA TYR A 91 9.71 1.65 3.82
C TYR A 91 10.99 2.13 3.19
N ILE A 92 12.11 1.62 3.71
CA ILE A 92 13.43 1.89 3.17
C ILE A 92 13.78 0.69 2.30
N THR A 93 14.04 0.92 1.02
CA THR A 93 14.33 -0.16 0.08
C THR A 93 15.77 -0.07 -0.39
N ILE A 94 16.40 -1.24 -0.51
CA ILE A 94 17.70 -1.38 -1.17
C ILE A 94 17.49 -2.35 -2.32
N THR A 95 17.70 -1.87 -3.54
CA THR A 95 17.56 -2.68 -4.75
C THR A 95 18.93 -3.08 -5.26
N ILE A 96 19.18 -4.36 -5.32
CA ILE A 96 20.46 -4.93 -5.74
C ILE A 96 20.38 -5.68 -7.05
#